data_303c78fd02602abdf300a1ba8316cdb7
#
_entry.id   303c78fd02602abdf300a1ba8316cdb7
#
_cell.length_a   1.000
_cell.length_b   1.000
_cell.length_c   1.000
_cell.angle_alpha   90.00
_cell.angle_beta   90.00
_cell.angle_gamma   90.00
#
_symmetry.space_group_name_H-M   'P 1'
#
loop_
_entity.id
_entity.type
_entity.pdbx_description
1 polymer ?
#
loop_
_entity_poly.entity_id
_entity_poly.type
_entity_poly.pdbx_seq_one_letter_code
_entity_poly.pdbx_strand_id
1 'polypeptide(L)'
;MLRWSTILFLIFTSIGMAQESIVSGSFSFPSKMLGIYYFQPLTETIGVYGSFRTNFSILEKEKKSRDYGTIDVVDGTSFWDKISEDRRYASFAAGIMVTPSPRVTGFAGISYASMVLTEKFEVLNQFGGAGQKQSSPIYKPGLSVGLITRGFDNRIQMMIGYDTYPEGVTFGLGFSLRNRY
;
A
#
# COMPACT_ATOMS: atom_id res chain seq x y z
N MET A 1 -6.65 -20.08 27.10
CA MET A 1 -5.81 -19.50 26.02
C MET A 1 -6.32 -19.99 24.69
N LEU A 2 -7.10 -19.18 23.98
CA LEU A 2 -7.55 -19.51 22.61
C LEU A 2 -6.31 -19.42 21.71
N ARG A 3 -5.92 -20.53 21.12
CA ARG A 3 -4.73 -20.58 20.28
C ARG A 3 -5.02 -19.78 19.00
N TRP A 4 -4.12 -18.90 18.63
CA TRP A 4 -4.18 -18.09 17.39
C TRP A 4 -4.50 -18.94 16.15
N SER A 5 -4.08 -20.23 16.16
CA SER A 5 -4.42 -21.21 15.14
C SER A 5 -5.93 -21.47 14.99
N THR A 6 -6.70 -21.39 16.06
CA THR A 6 -8.15 -21.60 16.00
C THR A 6 -8.86 -20.41 15.36
N ILE A 7 -8.36 -19.18 15.62
CA ILE A 7 -8.89 -17.97 15.01
C ILE A 7 -8.55 -17.94 13.51
N LEU A 8 -7.30 -18.30 13.16
CA LEU A 8 -6.91 -18.43 11.74
C LEU A 8 -7.75 -19.50 11.04
N PHE A 9 -7.97 -20.65 11.67
CA PHE A 9 -8.78 -21.74 11.11
C PHE A 9 -10.24 -21.33 10.90
N LEU A 10 -10.84 -20.60 11.86
CA LEU A 10 -12.19 -20.04 11.71
C LEU A 10 -12.27 -19.00 10.60
N ILE A 11 -11.24 -18.18 10.41
CA ILE A 11 -11.17 -17.23 9.31
C ILE A 11 -11.08 -17.98 7.97
N PHE A 12 -10.26 -19.04 7.89
CA PHE A 12 -10.11 -19.83 6.67
C PHE A 12 -11.32 -20.72 6.35
N THR A 13 -12.03 -21.24 7.35
CA THR A 13 -13.24 -22.05 7.09
C THR A 13 -14.45 -21.22 6.73
N SER A 14 -14.54 -19.96 7.15
CA SER A 14 -15.57 -19.03 6.68
C SER A 14 -15.37 -18.58 5.22
N ILE A 15 -14.17 -18.78 4.65
CA ILE A 15 -13.89 -18.54 3.23
C ILE A 15 -14.62 -19.54 2.32
N GLY A 16 -15.03 -20.70 2.84
CA GLY A 16 -15.70 -21.76 2.06
C GLY A 16 -17.17 -21.51 1.69
N MET A 17 -17.82 -20.48 2.24
CA MET A 17 -19.21 -20.11 1.88
C MET A 17 -19.26 -18.83 1.01
N ALA A 18 -18.27 -18.60 0.21
CA ALA A 18 -18.01 -17.31 -0.37
C ALA A 18 -18.89 -17.00 -1.58
N GLN A 19 -19.69 -15.98 -1.43
CA GLN A 19 -20.00 -15.06 -2.53
C GLN A 19 -18.70 -14.61 -3.21
N GLU A 20 -18.81 -14.20 -4.48
CA GLU A 20 -17.67 -13.83 -5.32
C GLU A 20 -16.68 -12.87 -4.63
N SER A 21 -15.50 -13.37 -4.29
CA SER A 21 -14.40 -12.52 -3.78
C SER A 21 -13.86 -11.62 -4.89
N ILE A 22 -13.33 -10.46 -4.52
CA ILE A 22 -12.78 -9.50 -5.47
C ILE A 22 -11.29 -9.32 -5.18
N VAL A 23 -10.47 -9.40 -6.22
CA VAL A 23 -9.07 -9.00 -6.18
C VAL A 23 -8.88 -7.79 -7.07
N SER A 24 -8.29 -6.73 -6.55
CA SER A 24 -8.04 -5.48 -7.28
C SER A 24 -6.57 -5.10 -7.22
N GLY A 25 -5.96 -4.86 -8.38
CA GLY A 25 -4.72 -4.14 -8.49
C GLY A 25 -4.96 -2.63 -8.39
N SER A 26 -4.10 -1.89 -7.73
CA SER A 26 -4.28 -0.47 -7.47
C SER A 26 -3.02 0.36 -7.63
N PHE A 27 -3.21 1.64 -7.94
CA PHE A 27 -2.17 2.66 -7.96
C PHE A 27 -2.63 3.87 -7.17
N SER A 28 -1.75 4.41 -6.31
CA SER A 28 -2.04 5.59 -5.47
C SER A 28 -1.19 6.79 -5.89
N PHE A 29 -1.81 7.96 -5.90
CA PHE A 29 -1.16 9.24 -6.19
C PHE A 29 -1.40 10.23 -5.03
N PRO A 30 -0.43 11.06 -4.62
CA PRO A 30 0.91 11.26 -5.16
C PRO A 30 1.98 10.27 -4.66
N SER A 31 1.65 9.38 -3.72
CA SER A 31 2.61 8.46 -3.10
C SER A 31 3.24 7.43 -4.05
N LYS A 32 2.74 7.33 -5.30
CA LYS A 32 3.20 6.41 -6.35
C LYS A 32 3.28 4.97 -5.86
N MET A 33 2.31 4.51 -5.08
CA MET A 33 2.26 3.16 -4.55
C MET A 33 1.46 2.26 -5.48
N LEU A 34 1.97 1.06 -5.69
CA LEU A 34 1.21 -0.06 -6.24
C LEU A 34 0.71 -0.94 -5.10
N GLY A 35 -0.42 -1.56 -5.31
CA GLY A 35 -0.97 -2.45 -4.31
C GLY A 35 -1.99 -3.43 -4.82
N ILE A 36 -2.34 -4.32 -3.91
CA ILE A 36 -3.37 -5.33 -4.11
C ILE A 36 -4.39 -5.14 -2.99
N TYR A 37 -5.66 -5.15 -3.36
CA TYR A 37 -6.80 -5.20 -2.45
C TYR A 37 -7.49 -6.54 -2.62
N TYR A 38 -7.89 -7.11 -1.52
CA TYR A 38 -8.74 -8.30 -1.46
C TYR A 38 -10.01 -7.97 -0.69
N PHE A 39 -11.15 -8.22 -1.29
CA PHE A 39 -12.47 -7.99 -0.71
C PHE A 39 -13.21 -9.31 -0.60
N GLN A 40 -13.66 -9.64 0.60
CA GLN A 40 -14.38 -10.85 0.91
C GLN A 40 -15.77 -10.51 1.42
N PRO A 41 -16.83 -10.70 0.62
CA PRO A 41 -18.20 -10.66 1.11
C PRO A 41 -18.43 -11.74 2.16
N LEU A 42 -19.05 -11.39 3.27
CA LEU A 42 -19.49 -12.33 4.31
C LEU A 42 -20.99 -12.57 4.21
N THR A 43 -21.73 -11.55 3.78
CA THR A 43 -23.16 -11.58 3.48
C THR A 43 -23.42 -10.81 2.18
N GLU A 44 -24.67 -10.73 1.73
CA GLU A 44 -25.03 -9.93 0.55
C GLU A 44 -24.71 -8.43 0.70
N THR A 45 -24.70 -7.92 1.94
CA THR A 45 -24.55 -6.49 2.22
C THR A 45 -23.27 -6.13 2.96
N ILE A 46 -22.64 -7.07 3.64
CA ILE A 46 -21.48 -6.80 4.50
C ILE A 46 -20.34 -7.75 4.15
N GLY A 47 -19.13 -7.25 4.22
CA GLY A 47 -17.90 -8.03 4.06
C GLY A 47 -16.72 -7.37 4.74
N VAL A 48 -15.55 -7.92 4.48
CA VAL A 48 -14.25 -7.43 4.97
C VAL A 48 -13.32 -7.21 3.80
N TYR A 49 -12.33 -6.33 4.00
CA TYR A 49 -11.26 -6.17 3.03
C TYR A 49 -9.90 -6.10 3.72
N GLY A 50 -8.88 -6.42 2.93
CA GLY A 50 -7.50 -6.20 3.28
C GLY A 50 -6.74 -5.67 2.07
N SER A 51 -5.69 -4.89 2.31
CA SER A 51 -4.81 -4.42 1.25
C SER A 51 -3.35 -4.37 1.67
N PHE A 52 -2.48 -4.53 0.69
CA PHE A 52 -1.05 -4.28 0.81
C PHE A 52 -0.61 -3.39 -0.34
N ARG A 53 0.17 -2.35 -0.04
CA ARG A 53 0.66 -1.38 -1.03
C ARG A 53 2.09 -1.00 -0.73
N THR A 54 2.86 -0.75 -1.78
CA THR A 54 4.25 -0.29 -1.67
C THR A 54 4.62 0.56 -2.87
N ASN A 55 5.62 1.45 -2.74
CA ASN A 55 6.05 2.21 -3.91
C ASN A 55 6.97 1.42 -4.82
N PHE A 56 6.97 1.87 -6.08
CA PHE A 56 7.78 1.31 -7.16
C PHE A 56 9.29 1.37 -6.96
N SER A 57 9.78 2.23 -6.10
CA SER A 57 11.23 2.37 -5.88
C SER A 57 11.90 1.07 -5.38
N ILE A 58 11.10 0.10 -4.90
CA ILE A 58 11.59 -1.25 -4.59
C ILE A 58 11.87 -2.05 -5.88
N LEU A 59 11.18 -1.72 -6.99
CA LEU A 59 11.30 -2.41 -8.27
C LEU A 59 12.32 -1.77 -9.21
N GLU A 60 12.66 -0.50 -9.00
CA GLU A 60 13.80 0.09 -9.67
C GLU A 60 15.06 -0.55 -9.08
N LYS A 61 15.56 -1.59 -9.80
CA LYS A 61 16.95 -1.99 -9.63
C LYS A 61 17.76 -0.72 -9.70
N GLU A 62 18.40 -0.35 -8.59
CA GLU A 62 19.46 0.67 -8.61
C GLU A 62 20.30 0.39 -9.83
N LYS A 63 20.15 1.22 -10.86
CA LYS A 63 21.18 1.30 -11.88
C LYS A 63 22.45 1.45 -11.09
N LYS A 64 23.40 0.51 -11.22
CA LYS A 64 24.72 0.54 -10.60
C LYS A 64 25.28 1.96 -10.72
N SER A 65 24.85 2.81 -9.88
CA SER A 65 25.35 4.17 -9.77
C SER A 65 26.14 4.18 -8.50
N ARG A 66 27.45 4.33 -8.67
CA ARG A 66 28.44 4.71 -7.67
C ARG A 66 28.09 4.17 -6.27
N ASP A 67 28.95 3.38 -5.69
CA ASP A 67 28.84 2.97 -4.28
C ASP A 67 28.71 4.23 -3.43
N TYR A 68 27.47 4.58 -3.08
CA TYR A 68 27.22 5.61 -2.10
C TYR A 68 27.57 4.99 -0.74
N GLY A 69 28.70 5.40 -0.17
CA GLY A 69 29.01 5.04 1.20
C GLY A 69 27.93 5.57 2.15
N THR A 70 27.63 4.81 3.20
CA THR A 70 26.79 5.33 4.30
C THR A 70 27.59 6.41 5.02
N ILE A 71 27.08 7.63 5.04
CA ILE A 71 27.74 8.75 5.70
C ILE A 71 26.92 9.13 6.92
N ASP A 72 27.57 9.14 8.08
CA ASP A 72 27.07 9.88 9.22
C ASP A 72 27.27 11.37 8.92
N VAL A 73 26.24 12.02 8.42
CA VAL A 73 26.26 13.47 8.23
C VAL A 73 26.30 14.11 9.60
N VAL A 74 27.47 14.61 9.98
CA VAL A 74 27.62 15.46 11.15
C VAL A 74 26.94 16.80 10.82
N ASP A 75 25.85 17.09 11.53
CA ASP A 75 25.13 18.36 11.39
C ASP A 75 26.10 19.53 11.49
N GLY A 76 26.16 20.37 10.46
CA GLY A 76 26.85 21.65 10.48
C GLY A 76 28.02 21.81 9.53
N THR A 77 28.37 20.87 8.70
CA THR A 77 29.39 21.05 7.66
C THR A 77 28.77 21.41 6.32
N SER A 78 28.97 22.64 5.88
CA SER A 78 28.50 23.26 4.63
C SER A 78 29.07 22.67 3.34
N PHE A 79 29.56 21.44 3.36
CA PHE A 79 30.22 20.81 2.21
C PHE A 79 29.37 19.80 1.46
N TRP A 80 28.11 19.60 1.89
CA TRP A 80 27.22 18.59 1.31
C TRP A 80 25.98 19.25 0.73
N ASP A 81 25.79 19.11 -0.58
CA ASP A 81 24.54 19.50 -1.22
C ASP A 81 23.59 18.31 -1.31
N LYS A 82 22.36 18.53 -0.85
CA LYS A 82 21.28 17.54 -0.99
C LYS A 82 20.79 17.54 -2.43
N ILE A 83 21.04 16.43 -3.16
CA ILE A 83 20.67 16.29 -4.56
C ILE A 83 19.24 15.80 -4.71
N SER A 84 18.83 14.84 -3.88
CA SER A 84 17.52 14.21 -4.01
C SER A 84 17.04 13.62 -2.70
N GLU A 85 15.72 13.52 -2.62
CA GLU A 85 14.99 12.90 -1.52
C GLU A 85 14.07 11.83 -2.11
N ASP A 86 14.19 10.60 -1.62
CA ASP A 86 13.31 9.50 -1.99
C ASP A 86 12.56 9.00 -0.75
N ARG A 87 11.23 8.90 -0.87
CA ARG A 87 10.34 8.41 0.20
C ARG A 87 9.80 7.05 -0.18
N ARG A 88 10.18 6.04 0.59
CA ARG A 88 9.70 4.68 0.42
C ARG A 88 8.57 4.41 1.41
N TYR A 89 7.45 3.93 0.88
CA TYR A 89 6.28 3.59 1.67
C TYR A 89 5.96 2.11 1.54
N ALA A 90 5.52 1.51 2.65
CA ALA A 90 4.80 0.25 2.66
C ALA A 90 3.57 0.42 3.56
N SER A 91 2.40 0.00 3.10
CA SER A 91 1.14 0.20 3.80
C SER A 91 0.29 -1.06 3.78
N PHE A 92 -0.31 -1.37 4.92
CA PHE A 92 -1.35 -2.38 5.07
C PHE A 92 -2.63 -1.68 5.50
N ALA A 93 -3.77 -2.13 4.99
CA ALA A 93 -5.06 -1.69 5.50
C ALA A 93 -6.01 -2.88 5.62
N ALA A 94 -6.93 -2.77 6.57
CA ALA A 94 -8.00 -3.73 6.77
C ALA A 94 -9.24 -3.02 7.30
N GLY A 95 -10.42 -3.54 6.96
CA GLY A 95 -11.67 -2.94 7.37
C GLY A 95 -12.89 -3.69 6.89
N ILE A 96 -14.00 -2.98 6.91
CA ILE A 96 -15.30 -3.48 6.49
C ILE A 96 -15.67 -2.95 5.12
N MET A 97 -16.49 -3.69 4.42
CA MET A 97 -17.17 -3.24 3.21
C MET A 97 -18.66 -3.38 3.36
N VAL A 98 -19.40 -2.46 2.72
CA VAL A 98 -20.86 -2.45 2.70
C VAL A 98 -21.31 -2.30 1.26
N THR A 99 -22.23 -3.16 0.82
CA THR A 99 -22.77 -3.22 -0.53
C THR A 99 -24.24 -2.77 -0.52
N PRO A 100 -24.50 -1.44 -0.58
CA PRO A 100 -25.87 -0.91 -0.54
C PRO A 100 -26.66 -1.21 -1.82
N SER A 101 -25.96 -1.54 -2.91
CA SER A 101 -26.59 -1.96 -4.17
C SER A 101 -25.70 -2.96 -4.92
N PRO A 102 -26.26 -3.76 -5.84
CA PRO A 102 -25.48 -4.76 -6.59
C PRO A 102 -24.32 -4.19 -7.40
N ARG A 103 -24.31 -2.87 -7.67
CA ARG A 103 -23.29 -2.22 -8.49
C ARG A 103 -22.29 -1.40 -7.71
N VAL A 104 -22.57 -1.09 -6.44
CA VAL A 104 -21.72 -0.18 -5.64
C VAL A 104 -21.43 -0.82 -4.29
N THR A 105 -20.16 -0.84 -3.94
CA THR A 105 -19.67 -1.28 -2.63
C THR A 105 -18.80 -0.19 -2.05
N GLY A 106 -19.14 0.28 -0.85
CA GLY A 106 -18.29 1.15 -0.06
C GLY A 106 -17.36 0.34 0.82
N PHE A 107 -16.16 0.84 1.11
CA PHE A 107 -15.27 0.24 2.10
C PHE A 107 -14.65 1.32 2.99
N ALA A 108 -14.40 0.95 4.25
CA ALA A 108 -13.72 1.81 5.21
C ALA A 108 -12.93 0.95 6.21
N GLY A 109 -11.78 1.44 6.62
CA GLY A 109 -10.93 0.73 7.57
C GLY A 109 -9.77 1.54 8.08
N ILE A 110 -8.92 0.87 8.84
CA ILE A 110 -7.68 1.43 9.37
C ILE A 110 -6.53 0.98 8.47
N SER A 111 -5.59 1.89 8.26
CA SER A 111 -4.31 1.60 7.59
C SER A 111 -3.16 1.79 8.56
N TYR A 112 -2.07 1.11 8.28
CA TYR A 112 -0.81 1.26 9.00
C TYR A 112 0.31 1.28 7.97
N ALA A 113 1.05 2.38 7.93
CA ALA A 113 2.09 2.53 6.94
C ALA A 113 3.43 2.88 7.58
N SER A 114 4.49 2.36 6.98
CA SER A 114 5.87 2.74 7.24
C SER A 114 6.37 3.67 6.13
N MET A 115 7.16 4.65 6.50
CA MET A 115 7.88 5.53 5.59
C MET A 115 9.36 5.51 5.94
N VAL A 116 10.20 5.32 4.93
CA VAL A 116 11.65 5.46 5.02
C VAL A 116 12.06 6.58 4.09
N LEU A 117 12.76 7.57 4.63
CA LEU A 117 13.31 8.69 3.88
C LEU A 117 14.77 8.37 3.54
N THR A 118 15.10 8.44 2.26
CA THR A 118 16.48 8.32 1.78
C THR A 118 16.89 9.63 1.13
N GLU A 119 17.86 10.30 1.71
CA GLU A 119 18.44 11.55 1.20
C GLU A 119 19.78 11.24 0.55
N LYS A 120 19.99 11.74 -0.66
CA LYS A 120 21.26 11.62 -1.40
C LYS A 120 21.97 12.97 -1.40
N PHE A 121 23.26 12.93 -1.14
CA PHE A 121 24.12 14.11 -1.05
C PHE A 121 25.31 13.96 -2.00
N GLU A 122 25.79 15.09 -2.50
CA GLU A 122 27.05 15.18 -3.24
C GLU A 122 28.00 16.12 -2.50
N VAL A 123 29.30 15.75 -2.48
CA VAL A 123 30.34 16.59 -1.84
C VAL A 123 30.83 17.60 -2.85
N LEU A 124 30.74 18.87 -2.50
CA LEU A 124 31.19 19.99 -3.31
C LEU A 124 32.72 20.21 -3.22
N ASN A 125 33.52 19.17 -3.21
CA ASN A 125 34.97 19.32 -3.20
C ASN A 125 35.64 18.72 -4.44
N GLN A 126 36.90 19.08 -4.65
CA GLN A 126 37.70 18.66 -5.82
C GLN A 126 37.85 17.14 -5.97
N PHE A 127 37.55 16.36 -4.94
CA PHE A 127 37.69 14.91 -4.93
C PHE A 127 36.38 14.18 -5.23
N GLY A 128 35.27 14.91 -5.30
CA GLY A 128 33.94 14.37 -5.61
C GLY A 128 33.59 13.15 -4.76
N GLY A 129 32.66 13.26 -3.88
CA GLY A 129 32.10 12.17 -3.08
C GLY A 129 30.59 12.17 -3.20
N ALA A 130 29.96 11.01 -3.09
CA ALA A 130 28.52 10.91 -3.01
C ALA A 130 28.16 10.10 -1.75
N GLY A 131 27.10 10.51 -1.07
CA GLY A 131 26.65 9.84 0.14
C GLY A 131 25.13 9.76 0.20
N GLN A 132 24.64 8.81 0.96
CA GLN A 132 23.22 8.72 1.26
C GLN A 132 23.00 8.56 2.76
N LYS A 133 21.96 9.21 3.24
CA LYS A 133 21.48 9.08 4.62
C LYS A 133 20.09 8.44 4.55
N GLN A 134 19.87 7.39 5.30
CA GLN A 134 18.59 6.74 5.41
C GLN A 134 18.03 6.99 6.81
N SER A 135 16.78 7.47 6.89
CA SER A 135 16.11 7.63 8.16
C SER A 135 15.69 6.29 8.74
N SER A 136 15.52 6.21 10.05
CA SER A 136 14.77 5.12 10.67
C SER A 136 13.35 5.10 10.15
N PRO A 137 12.72 3.91 10.01
CA PRO A 137 11.33 3.80 9.58
C PRO A 137 10.39 4.59 10.51
N ILE A 138 9.55 5.43 9.92
CA ILE A 138 8.49 6.15 10.63
C ILE A 138 7.20 5.39 10.38
N TYR A 139 6.53 4.97 11.45
CA TYR A 139 5.28 4.24 11.38
C TYR A 139 4.11 5.13 11.80
N LYS A 140 3.05 5.15 10.99
CA LYS A 140 1.84 5.93 11.31
C LYS A 140 0.57 5.16 10.98
N PRO A 141 -0.44 5.24 11.86
CA PRO A 141 -1.78 4.80 11.52
C PRO A 141 -2.46 5.81 10.59
N GLY A 142 -3.41 5.34 9.82
CA GLY A 142 -4.25 6.13 8.95
C GLY A 142 -5.63 5.52 8.79
N LEU A 143 -6.47 6.18 8.01
CA LEU A 143 -7.78 5.69 7.58
C LEU A 143 -7.73 5.42 6.07
N SER A 144 -8.41 4.38 5.65
CA SER A 144 -8.59 4.02 4.25
C SER A 144 -10.08 3.93 3.96
N VAL A 145 -10.56 4.69 2.98
CA VAL A 145 -11.97 4.68 2.58
C VAL A 145 -12.06 4.64 1.06
N GLY A 146 -13.16 4.11 0.53
CA GLY A 146 -13.34 4.13 -0.91
C GLY A 146 -14.63 3.47 -1.39
N LEU A 147 -14.73 3.41 -2.70
CA LEU A 147 -15.86 2.86 -3.44
C LEU A 147 -15.36 1.89 -4.51
N ILE A 148 -16.13 0.85 -4.72
CA ILE A 148 -15.97 -0.10 -5.81
C ILE A 148 -17.24 -0.05 -6.64
N THR A 149 -17.11 0.06 -7.95
CA THR A 149 -18.22 -0.02 -8.90
C THR A 149 -18.05 -1.23 -9.81
N ARG A 150 -19.12 -1.98 -10.03
CA ARG A 150 -19.12 -3.13 -10.94
C ARG A 150 -19.45 -2.67 -12.34
N GLY A 151 -18.66 -3.12 -13.33
CA GLY A 151 -18.92 -2.92 -14.75
C GLY A 151 -20.13 -3.73 -15.26
N PHE A 152 -20.46 -3.56 -16.54
CA PHE A 152 -21.65 -4.13 -17.14
C PHE A 152 -21.70 -5.67 -17.13
N ASP A 153 -20.56 -6.36 -17.16
CA ASP A 153 -20.49 -7.83 -17.14
C ASP A 153 -20.23 -8.42 -15.75
N ASN A 154 -20.26 -7.59 -14.69
CA ASN A 154 -20.00 -7.95 -13.30
C ASN A 154 -18.60 -8.57 -13.00
N ARG A 155 -17.75 -8.73 -14.02
CA ARG A 155 -16.41 -9.33 -13.85
C ARG A 155 -15.35 -8.29 -13.57
N ILE A 156 -15.45 -7.13 -14.23
CA ILE A 156 -14.50 -6.03 -14.09
C ILE A 156 -15.08 -5.03 -13.11
N GLN A 157 -14.24 -4.58 -12.21
CA GLN A 157 -14.61 -3.63 -11.17
C GLN A 157 -13.62 -2.48 -11.17
N MET A 158 -14.13 -1.29 -10.96
CA MET A 158 -13.31 -0.09 -10.78
C MET A 158 -13.35 0.30 -9.31
N MET A 159 -12.22 0.69 -8.79
CA MET A 159 -12.07 1.15 -7.41
C MET A 159 -11.49 2.55 -7.38
N ILE A 160 -12.05 3.39 -6.51
CA ILE A 160 -11.48 4.66 -6.10
C ILE A 160 -11.44 4.70 -4.58
N GLY A 161 -10.32 5.11 -4.01
CA GLY A 161 -10.14 5.20 -2.57
C GLY A 161 -9.31 6.42 -2.17
N TYR A 162 -9.33 6.71 -0.90
CA TYR A 162 -8.51 7.74 -0.27
C TYR A 162 -7.92 7.21 1.03
N ASP A 163 -6.66 7.50 1.24
CA ASP A 163 -5.93 7.17 2.44
C ASP A 163 -5.43 8.44 3.12
N THR A 164 -5.58 8.52 4.42
CA THR A 164 -5.07 9.65 5.19
C THR A 164 -3.57 9.56 5.46
N TYR A 165 -3.00 8.34 5.43
CA TYR A 165 -1.56 8.12 5.51
C TYR A 165 -1.14 6.78 4.89
N PRO A 166 -0.14 6.78 3.96
CA PRO A 166 0.34 7.98 3.27
C PRO A 166 -0.81 8.62 2.47
N GLU A 167 -0.92 9.93 2.59
CA GLU A 167 -2.01 10.67 1.98
C GLU A 167 -2.04 10.46 0.46
N GLY A 168 -3.21 10.12 -0.05
CA GLY A 168 -3.35 9.92 -1.49
C GLY A 168 -4.67 9.33 -1.94
N VAL A 169 -4.98 9.58 -3.20
CA VAL A 169 -6.08 8.97 -3.92
C VAL A 169 -5.58 7.68 -4.57
N THR A 170 -6.35 6.62 -4.41
CA THR A 170 -6.05 5.30 -4.97
C THR A 170 -7.06 4.95 -6.04
N PHE A 171 -6.57 4.54 -7.19
CA PHE A 171 -7.37 4.00 -8.30
C PHE A 171 -7.04 2.53 -8.47
N GLY A 172 -8.04 1.71 -8.77
CA GLY A 172 -7.82 0.28 -8.96
C GLY A 172 -8.75 -0.33 -10.00
N LEU A 173 -8.28 -1.46 -10.54
CA LEU A 173 -9.05 -2.36 -11.38
C LEU A 173 -9.07 -3.73 -10.73
N GLY A 174 -10.25 -4.26 -10.53
CA GLY A 174 -10.48 -5.54 -9.87
C GLY A 174 -11.20 -6.54 -10.75
N PHE A 175 -11.06 -7.81 -10.38
CA PHE A 175 -11.75 -8.93 -10.99
C PHE A 175 -12.49 -9.72 -9.92
N SER A 176 -13.70 -10.12 -10.25
CA SER A 176 -14.49 -11.02 -9.41
C SER A 176 -14.00 -12.46 -9.59
N LEU A 177 -13.61 -13.08 -8.50
CA LEU A 177 -13.23 -14.50 -8.47
C LEU A 177 -14.49 -15.32 -8.19
N ARG A 178 -15.08 -15.86 -9.24
CA ARG A 178 -16.25 -16.72 -9.13
C ARG A 178 -15.83 -18.13 -8.74
N ASN A 179 -16.15 -18.54 -7.52
CA ASN A 179 -16.07 -19.96 -7.16
C ASN A 179 -17.14 -20.72 -7.97
N ARG A 180 -16.71 -21.49 -8.96
CA ARG A 180 -17.55 -22.50 -9.60
C ARG A 180 -17.53 -23.74 -8.68
N TYR A 181 -18.55 -23.89 -7.90
CA TYR A 181 -18.95 -25.18 -7.36
C TYR A 181 -20.22 -25.63 -8.05
#